data_3da17cce4819e2d056f105a0dc127fb6
#
_entry.id   3da17cce4819e2d056f105a0dc127fb6
#
_cell.length_a   1.000
_cell.length_b   1.000
_cell.length_c   1.000
_cell.angle_alpha   90.00
_cell.angle_beta   90.00
_cell.angle_gamma   90.00
#
_symmetry.space_group_name_H-M   'P 1'
#
loop_
_entity.id
_entity.type
_entity.pdbx_description
1 polymer ?
#
loop_
_entity_poly.entity_id
_entity_poly.type
_entity_poly.pdbx_seq_one_letter_code
_entity_poly.pdbx_strand_id
1 'polypeptide(L)'
;MLGSWAEKLSGRAGKRARGVLRFAFYGRVSTDDWQDPVTSRARQVQQAMMLIAGVGVIVAEFFDTGESRTLPWARRPQAAALVAQLADPGRGWDAIVIGEYERAFYGNQYAAMAPLFEHYCVTLWMPEVGGRVDWHAEDHEQTMVALGLSSKREITRTRVRARSAMAAQTLEQGRYLGGRPPYGYRLGDAGRIRTRRTPRGGGGRIGSSLIR
;
A
#
# COMPACT_ATOMS: atom_id res chain seq x y z
N MET A 1 14.70 30.71 -33.37
CA MET A 1 14.31 29.36 -33.75
C MET A 1 13.92 28.48 -32.54
N LEU A 2 13.10 28.98 -31.62
CA LEU A 2 12.60 28.26 -30.44
C LEU A 2 11.08 28.00 -30.46
N GLY A 3 10.36 28.44 -31.51
CA GLY A 3 8.90 28.29 -31.59
C GLY A 3 8.38 26.93 -32.11
N SER A 4 9.24 26.14 -32.74
CA SER A 4 8.81 24.87 -33.40
C SER A 4 8.71 23.66 -32.48
N TRP A 5 9.22 23.76 -31.25
CA TRP A 5 9.23 22.65 -30.30
C TRP A 5 7.92 22.51 -29.50
N ALA A 6 7.37 23.63 -29.08
CA ALA A 6 6.11 23.69 -28.33
C ALA A 6 4.91 23.23 -29.16
N GLU A 7 4.89 23.59 -30.45
CA GLU A 7 3.81 23.18 -31.37
C GLU A 7 3.81 21.70 -31.70
N LYS A 8 4.98 21.02 -31.72
CA LYS A 8 5.06 19.58 -31.96
C LYS A 8 4.61 18.73 -30.77
N LEU A 9 4.66 19.27 -29.55
CA LEU A 9 4.16 18.60 -28.35
C LEU A 9 2.65 18.80 -28.15
N SER A 10 2.09 19.93 -28.57
CA SER A 10 0.64 20.19 -28.51
C SER A 10 -0.15 19.45 -29.60
N GLY A 11 0.48 19.05 -30.68
CA GLY A 11 -0.17 18.37 -31.82
C GLY A 11 -0.49 16.87 -31.61
N ARG A 12 -0.08 16.24 -30.49
CA ARG A 12 -0.36 14.82 -30.19
C ARG A 12 -1.51 14.59 -29.23
N ALA A 13 -2.08 15.62 -28.64
CA ALA A 13 -3.41 15.54 -28.02
C ALA A 13 -4.46 15.56 -29.16
N GLY A 14 -4.47 14.53 -29.99
CA GLY A 14 -5.53 14.34 -30.98
C GLY A 14 -6.86 14.48 -30.26
N LYS A 15 -7.73 15.40 -30.71
CA LYS A 15 -9.15 15.48 -30.37
C LYS A 15 -9.77 14.10 -30.52
N ARG A 16 -9.61 13.22 -29.49
CA ARG A 16 -10.50 12.07 -29.36
C ARG A 16 -11.87 12.69 -29.12
N ALA A 17 -12.82 12.31 -29.96
CA ALA A 17 -14.23 12.59 -29.77
C ALA A 17 -14.54 12.39 -28.28
N ARG A 18 -15.47 13.16 -27.71
CA ARG A 18 -15.95 13.00 -26.32
C ARG A 18 -16.54 11.60 -26.15
N GLY A 19 -15.67 10.60 -26.13
CA GLY A 19 -15.96 9.21 -25.87
C GLY A 19 -15.92 8.97 -24.37
N VAL A 20 -16.67 8.02 -23.92
CA VAL A 20 -16.63 7.46 -22.56
C VAL A 20 -15.19 7.10 -22.22
N LEU A 21 -14.61 7.63 -21.13
CA LEU A 21 -13.26 7.29 -20.71
C LEU A 21 -13.17 5.81 -20.30
N ARG A 22 -12.09 5.17 -20.69
CA ARG A 22 -11.80 3.78 -20.33
C ARG A 22 -10.84 3.78 -19.15
N PHE A 23 -11.23 3.16 -18.06
CA PHE A 23 -10.45 3.14 -16.84
C PHE A 23 -9.79 1.78 -16.59
N ALA A 24 -8.53 1.81 -16.15
CA ALA A 24 -7.91 0.73 -15.42
C ALA A 24 -8.21 0.92 -13.93
N PHE A 25 -8.87 -0.04 -13.30
CA PHE A 25 -9.06 -0.05 -11.85
C PHE A 25 -7.83 -0.66 -11.18
N TYR A 26 -7.34 -0.02 -10.11
CA TYR A 26 -6.36 -0.61 -9.23
C TYR A 26 -6.89 -0.68 -7.80
N GLY A 27 -6.74 -1.86 -7.19
CA GLY A 27 -7.10 -2.09 -5.80
C GLY A 27 -6.19 -3.13 -5.14
N ARG A 28 -6.34 -3.29 -3.81
CA ARG A 28 -5.53 -4.21 -3.03
C ARG A 28 -6.23 -4.64 -1.74
N VAL A 29 -5.95 -5.87 -1.31
CA VAL A 29 -6.25 -6.36 0.05
C VAL A 29 -4.99 -6.96 0.67
N SER A 30 -4.77 -6.71 1.96
CA SER A 30 -3.67 -7.29 2.74
C SER A 30 -4.10 -8.62 3.35
N THR A 31 -3.15 -9.52 3.62
CA THR A 31 -3.40 -10.73 4.43
C THR A 31 -3.77 -10.41 5.88
N ASP A 32 -3.34 -9.24 6.38
CA ASP A 32 -3.65 -8.78 7.74
C ASP A 32 -5.04 -8.15 7.85
N ASP A 33 -5.66 -7.80 6.72
CA ASP A 33 -7.04 -7.37 6.69
C ASP A 33 -7.93 -8.61 6.88
N TRP A 34 -8.55 -8.77 8.04
CA TRP A 34 -9.54 -9.83 8.37
C TRP A 34 -10.77 -9.81 7.46
N GLN A 35 -10.73 -9.06 6.38
CA GLN A 35 -11.80 -8.95 5.40
C GLN A 35 -11.61 -10.01 4.32
N ASP A 36 -12.71 -10.66 3.96
CA ASP A 36 -12.75 -11.52 2.78
C ASP A 36 -12.27 -10.75 1.54
N PRO A 37 -11.23 -11.24 0.82
CA PRO A 37 -10.70 -10.57 -0.36
C PRO A 37 -11.76 -10.28 -1.44
N VAL A 38 -12.73 -11.16 -1.60
CA VAL A 38 -13.80 -11.00 -2.61
C VAL A 38 -14.70 -9.81 -2.25
N THR A 39 -15.15 -9.73 -1.01
CA THR A 39 -15.99 -8.63 -0.51
C THR A 39 -15.23 -7.31 -0.55
N SER A 40 -13.95 -7.30 -0.17
CA SER A 40 -13.10 -6.10 -0.21
C SER A 40 -12.93 -5.59 -1.65
N ARG A 41 -12.66 -6.49 -2.62
CA ARG A 41 -12.55 -6.14 -4.03
C ARG A 41 -13.85 -5.57 -4.56
N ALA A 42 -14.98 -6.26 -4.33
CA ALA A 42 -16.29 -5.82 -4.80
C ALA A 42 -16.63 -4.40 -4.30
N ARG A 43 -16.36 -4.11 -3.01
CA ARG A 43 -16.56 -2.78 -2.42
C ARG A 43 -15.69 -1.72 -3.10
N GLN A 44 -14.39 -1.97 -3.30
CA GLN A 44 -13.47 -1.02 -3.92
C GLN A 44 -13.86 -0.74 -5.37
N VAL A 45 -14.24 -1.77 -6.13
CA VAL A 45 -14.73 -1.62 -7.51
C VAL A 45 -16.02 -0.80 -7.53
N GLN A 46 -16.97 -1.06 -6.63
CA GLN A 46 -18.21 -0.30 -6.54
C GLN A 46 -17.96 1.17 -6.25
N GLN A 47 -17.06 1.51 -5.32
CA GLN A 47 -16.66 2.88 -5.03
C GLN A 47 -16.05 3.56 -6.26
N ALA A 48 -15.14 2.86 -6.95
CA ALA A 48 -14.54 3.37 -8.18
C ALA A 48 -15.60 3.60 -9.28
N MET A 49 -16.55 2.67 -9.45
CA MET A 49 -17.64 2.82 -10.43
C MET A 49 -18.54 4.02 -10.11
N MET A 50 -18.87 4.25 -8.84
CA MET A 50 -19.64 5.43 -8.41
C MET A 50 -18.89 6.72 -8.71
N LEU A 51 -17.56 6.75 -8.50
CA LEU A 51 -16.73 7.93 -8.75
C LEU A 51 -16.70 8.32 -10.22
N ILE A 52 -16.65 7.34 -11.12
CA ILE A 52 -16.56 7.57 -12.58
C ILE A 52 -17.91 7.53 -13.28
N ALA A 53 -19.02 7.46 -12.53
CA ALA A 53 -20.36 7.41 -13.10
C ALA A 53 -20.63 8.62 -14.02
N GLY A 54 -21.10 8.35 -15.23
CA GLY A 54 -21.33 9.39 -16.24
C GLY A 54 -20.08 9.90 -16.96
N VAL A 55 -18.89 9.45 -16.56
CA VAL A 55 -17.59 9.86 -17.15
C VAL A 55 -16.95 8.73 -17.94
N GLY A 56 -17.02 7.49 -17.43
CA GLY A 56 -16.35 6.38 -18.07
C GLY A 56 -16.75 5.00 -17.55
N VAL A 57 -16.01 3.99 -17.98
CA VAL A 57 -16.21 2.59 -17.61
C VAL A 57 -14.88 1.92 -17.27
N ILE A 58 -14.89 0.98 -16.32
CA ILE A 58 -13.73 0.14 -16.03
C ILE A 58 -13.62 -0.92 -17.13
N VAL A 59 -12.48 -0.96 -17.81
CA VAL A 59 -12.19 -1.91 -18.91
C VAL A 59 -11.05 -2.87 -18.54
N ALA A 60 -10.26 -2.56 -17.50
CA ALA A 60 -9.20 -3.41 -17.02
C ALA A 60 -9.16 -3.35 -15.49
N GLU A 61 -8.82 -4.46 -14.85
CA GLU A 61 -8.71 -4.55 -13.39
C GLU A 61 -7.35 -5.13 -13.01
N PHE A 62 -6.70 -4.45 -12.07
CA PHE A 62 -5.45 -4.86 -11.44
C PHE A 62 -5.68 -4.92 -9.93
N PHE A 63 -5.69 -6.12 -9.36
CA PHE A 63 -6.00 -6.29 -7.95
C PHE A 63 -4.99 -7.19 -7.24
N ASP A 64 -4.23 -6.62 -6.32
CA ASP A 64 -3.23 -7.33 -5.52
C ASP A 64 -3.89 -7.94 -4.27
N THR A 65 -3.77 -9.27 -4.12
CA THR A 65 -4.25 -10.00 -2.96
C THR A 65 -3.08 -10.45 -2.10
N GLY A 66 -3.12 -10.16 -0.80
CA GLY A 66 -2.09 -10.58 0.14
C GLY A 66 -0.87 -9.65 0.20
N GLU A 67 -0.82 -8.62 -0.63
CA GLU A 67 0.32 -7.71 -0.69
C GLU A 67 0.20 -6.56 0.32
N SER A 68 1.32 -6.19 0.95
CA SER A 68 1.34 -5.07 1.89
C SER A 68 1.33 -3.71 1.18
N ARG A 69 0.55 -2.75 1.70
CA ARG A 69 0.58 -1.36 1.21
C ARG A 69 1.94 -0.67 1.37
N THR A 70 2.80 -1.17 2.25
CA THR A 70 4.15 -0.62 2.44
C THR A 70 5.12 -1.00 1.32
N LEU A 71 4.80 -2.03 0.53
CA LEU A 71 5.61 -2.41 -0.62
C LEU A 71 5.50 -1.35 -1.72
N PRO A 72 6.60 -1.01 -2.39
CA PRO A 72 6.56 -0.18 -3.60
C PRO A 72 5.70 -0.84 -4.69
N TRP A 73 5.12 -0.04 -5.57
CA TRP A 73 4.31 -0.52 -6.70
C TRP A 73 5.04 -1.57 -7.55
N ALA A 74 6.33 -1.37 -7.82
CA ALA A 74 7.15 -2.31 -8.58
C ALA A 74 7.30 -3.71 -7.94
N ARG A 75 6.97 -3.86 -6.66
CA ARG A 75 7.01 -5.15 -5.94
C ARG A 75 5.65 -5.79 -5.75
N ARG A 76 4.57 -5.10 -6.14
CA ARG A 76 3.21 -5.64 -6.11
C ARG A 76 2.90 -6.16 -7.52
N PRO A 77 2.57 -7.43 -7.71
CA PRO A 77 2.45 -8.03 -9.04
C PRO A 77 1.49 -7.28 -9.97
N GLN A 78 0.29 -6.97 -9.50
CA GLN A 78 -0.71 -6.30 -10.31
C GLN A 78 -0.43 -4.80 -10.51
N ALA A 79 0.09 -4.11 -9.48
CA ALA A 79 0.56 -2.75 -9.63
C ALA A 79 1.72 -2.66 -10.64
N ALA A 80 2.69 -3.59 -10.59
CA ALA A 80 3.80 -3.65 -11.54
C ALA A 80 3.30 -3.91 -12.97
N ALA A 81 2.32 -4.81 -13.14
CA ALA A 81 1.70 -5.09 -14.44
C ALA A 81 0.99 -3.85 -15.02
N LEU A 82 0.27 -3.09 -14.17
CA LEU A 82 -0.35 -1.82 -14.58
C LEU A 82 0.72 -0.80 -15.01
N VAL A 83 1.78 -0.64 -14.22
CA VAL A 83 2.88 0.28 -14.54
C VAL A 83 3.57 -0.10 -15.84
N ALA A 84 3.80 -1.39 -16.09
CA ALA A 84 4.41 -1.87 -17.32
C ALA A 84 3.58 -1.52 -18.58
N GLN A 85 2.26 -1.39 -18.45
CA GLN A 85 1.39 -1.00 -19.55
C GLN A 85 1.37 0.52 -19.84
N LEU A 86 1.90 1.35 -18.94
CA LEU A 86 1.88 2.81 -19.15
C LEU A 86 2.56 3.24 -20.44
N ALA A 87 3.65 2.59 -20.80
CA ALA A 87 4.42 2.89 -22.01
C ALA A 87 3.77 2.33 -23.29
N ASP A 88 2.80 1.43 -23.19
CA ASP A 88 2.14 0.81 -24.33
C ASP A 88 1.03 1.72 -24.87
N PRO A 89 1.14 2.24 -26.11
CA PRO A 89 0.06 3.01 -26.75
C PRO A 89 -1.23 2.18 -26.95
N GLY A 90 -1.10 0.86 -27.04
CA GLY A 90 -2.20 -0.09 -27.22
C GLY A 90 -2.87 -0.57 -25.94
N ARG A 91 -2.50 -0.04 -24.75
CA ARG A 91 -2.96 -0.50 -23.43
C ARG A 91 -4.46 -0.61 -23.21
N GLY A 92 -5.26 -0.08 -24.11
CA GLY A 92 -6.73 -0.26 -24.09
C GLY A 92 -7.48 0.59 -23.07
N TRP A 93 -6.81 1.36 -22.18
CA TRP A 93 -7.40 2.26 -21.18
C TRP A 93 -6.70 3.63 -21.20
N ASP A 94 -7.40 4.66 -20.69
CA ASP A 94 -7.00 6.07 -20.79
C ASP A 94 -6.64 6.68 -19.43
N ALA A 95 -7.22 6.16 -18.34
CA ALA A 95 -7.06 6.68 -16.99
C ALA A 95 -7.02 5.55 -15.96
N ILE A 96 -6.53 5.86 -14.77
CA ILE A 96 -6.52 4.95 -13.61
C ILE A 96 -7.58 5.43 -12.62
N VAL A 97 -8.36 4.50 -12.06
CA VAL A 97 -9.27 4.76 -10.94
C VAL A 97 -8.95 3.86 -9.77
N ILE A 98 -8.95 4.42 -8.56
CA ILE A 98 -8.82 3.69 -7.30
C ILE A 98 -10.05 3.93 -6.43
N GLY A 99 -10.40 2.94 -5.60
CA GLY A 99 -11.54 3.07 -4.69
C GLY A 99 -11.21 3.81 -3.39
N GLU A 100 -9.97 3.75 -2.94
CA GLU A 100 -9.47 4.38 -1.71
C GLU A 100 -7.97 4.63 -1.83
N TYR A 101 -7.47 5.79 -1.36
CA TYR A 101 -6.03 6.13 -1.36
C TYR A 101 -5.16 5.04 -0.72
N GLU A 102 -5.56 4.55 0.45
CA GLU A 102 -4.78 3.59 1.24
C GLU A 102 -4.64 2.21 0.59
N ARG A 103 -5.46 1.92 -0.41
CA ARG A 103 -5.34 0.68 -1.19
C ARG A 103 -4.23 0.79 -2.23
N ALA A 104 -3.99 1.97 -2.76
CA ALA A 104 -2.96 2.21 -3.77
C ALA A 104 -1.63 2.67 -3.16
N PHE A 105 -1.66 3.63 -2.22
CA PHE A 105 -0.48 4.37 -1.78
C PHE A 105 -0.22 4.25 -0.28
N TYR A 106 1.05 4.40 0.09
CA TYR A 106 1.53 4.47 1.45
C TYR A 106 2.62 5.55 1.57
N GLY A 107 2.51 6.41 2.57
CA GLY A 107 3.50 7.45 2.79
C GLY A 107 3.62 8.38 1.59
N ASN A 108 4.80 8.49 1.03
CA ASN A 108 5.09 9.33 -0.13
C ASN A 108 5.06 8.59 -1.48
N GLN A 109 4.48 7.38 -1.54
CA GLN A 109 4.43 6.62 -2.80
C GLN A 109 3.67 7.35 -3.90
N TYR A 110 2.63 8.12 -3.55
CA TYR A 110 1.93 8.97 -4.51
C TYR A 110 2.88 9.95 -5.20
N ALA A 111 3.67 10.71 -4.44
CA ALA A 111 4.63 11.66 -4.98
C ALA A 111 5.69 11.01 -5.89
N ALA A 112 6.04 9.75 -5.61
CA ALA A 112 6.97 8.99 -6.45
C ALA A 112 6.33 8.50 -7.76
N MET A 113 4.99 8.27 -7.77
CA MET A 113 4.27 7.74 -8.93
C MET A 113 3.68 8.85 -9.81
N ALA A 114 3.34 10.01 -9.26
CA ALA A 114 2.71 11.10 -9.96
C ALA A 114 3.48 11.55 -11.22
N PRO A 115 4.81 11.76 -11.18
CA PRO A 115 5.57 12.13 -12.38
C PRO A 115 5.51 11.09 -13.49
N LEU A 116 5.38 9.80 -13.12
CA LEU A 116 5.27 8.73 -14.10
C LEU A 116 3.92 8.77 -14.82
N PHE A 117 2.84 8.95 -14.08
CA PHE A 117 1.50 9.09 -14.66
C PHE A 117 1.39 10.32 -15.55
N GLU A 118 1.96 11.44 -15.11
CA GLU A 118 2.02 12.67 -15.88
C GLU A 118 2.81 12.48 -17.18
N HIS A 119 3.99 11.86 -17.12
CA HIS A 119 4.83 11.56 -18.29
C HIS A 119 4.09 10.78 -19.38
N TYR A 120 3.27 9.78 -18.97
CA TYR A 120 2.49 8.98 -19.90
C TYR A 120 1.09 9.55 -20.19
N CYS A 121 0.80 10.78 -19.76
CA CYS A 121 -0.49 11.45 -19.91
C CYS A 121 -1.66 10.61 -19.39
N VAL A 122 -1.47 9.86 -18.30
CA VAL A 122 -2.49 9.06 -17.63
C VAL A 122 -3.02 9.83 -16.44
N THR A 123 -4.33 10.03 -16.38
CA THR A 123 -4.97 10.70 -15.25
C THR A 123 -5.32 9.69 -14.17
N LEU A 124 -5.14 10.09 -12.90
CA LEU A 124 -5.55 9.32 -11.73
C LEU A 124 -6.88 9.88 -11.19
N TRP A 125 -7.78 8.99 -10.81
CA TRP A 125 -9.06 9.32 -10.20
C TRP A 125 -9.19 8.65 -8.84
N MET A 126 -9.60 9.42 -7.82
CA MET A 126 -9.78 8.90 -6.48
C MET A 126 -10.86 9.67 -5.70
N PRO A 127 -11.55 9.01 -4.76
CA PRO A 127 -12.67 9.61 -4.04
C PRO A 127 -12.25 10.74 -3.10
N GLU A 128 -11.03 10.70 -2.55
CA GLU A 128 -10.53 11.68 -1.59
C GLU A 128 -10.41 13.10 -2.16
N VAL A 129 -10.30 13.22 -3.49
CA VAL A 129 -10.37 14.53 -4.19
C VAL A 129 -11.66 14.67 -5.00
N GLY A 130 -12.60 13.77 -4.84
CA GLY A 130 -13.89 13.82 -5.53
C GLY A 130 -13.84 13.54 -7.03
N GLY A 131 -12.76 12.95 -7.55
CA GLY A 131 -12.65 12.67 -8.98
C GLY A 131 -11.22 12.66 -9.50
N ARG A 132 -11.01 13.36 -10.61
CA ARG A 132 -9.71 13.46 -11.26
C ARG A 132 -8.72 14.23 -10.39
N VAL A 133 -7.55 13.65 -10.18
CA VAL A 133 -6.43 14.34 -9.54
C VAL A 133 -5.85 15.38 -10.51
N ASP A 134 -5.74 16.60 -10.05
CA ASP A 134 -4.97 17.65 -10.73
C ASP A 134 -3.58 17.71 -10.07
N TRP A 135 -2.54 17.45 -10.86
CA TRP A 135 -1.15 17.43 -10.41
C TRP A 135 -0.61 18.81 -10.02
N HIS A 136 -1.26 19.87 -10.49
CA HIS A 136 -0.85 21.27 -10.29
C HIS A 136 -1.73 22.00 -9.27
N ALA A 137 -2.78 21.35 -8.77
CA ALA A 137 -3.66 21.94 -7.75
C ALA A 137 -3.04 21.74 -6.35
N GLU A 138 -2.79 22.85 -5.66
CA GLU A 138 -2.16 22.85 -4.33
C GLU A 138 -2.99 22.10 -3.29
N ASP A 139 -4.31 22.22 -3.33
CA ASP A 139 -5.24 21.52 -2.45
C ASP A 139 -5.21 19.99 -2.64
N HIS A 140 -5.06 19.53 -3.88
CA HIS A 140 -4.87 18.11 -4.16
C HIS A 140 -3.51 17.62 -3.64
N GLU A 141 -2.43 18.37 -3.83
CA GLU A 141 -1.11 18.03 -3.30
C GLU A 141 -1.14 17.94 -1.77
N GLN A 142 -1.70 18.94 -1.09
CA GLN A 142 -1.86 18.96 0.36
C GLN A 142 -2.68 17.76 0.85
N THR A 143 -3.75 17.41 0.18
CA THR A 143 -4.57 16.24 0.47
C THR A 143 -3.73 14.95 0.38
N MET A 144 -2.95 14.77 -0.68
CA MET A 144 -2.10 13.59 -0.85
C MET A 144 -1.00 13.48 0.21
N VAL A 145 -0.41 14.60 0.59
CA VAL A 145 0.59 14.66 1.69
C VAL A 145 -0.07 14.27 3.01
N ALA A 146 -1.25 14.81 3.32
CA ALA A 146 -1.98 14.50 4.55
C ALA A 146 -2.36 13.01 4.64
N LEU A 147 -2.88 12.44 3.57
CA LEU A 147 -3.22 11.01 3.47
C LEU A 147 -1.98 10.12 3.64
N GLY A 148 -0.87 10.48 3.00
CA GLY A 148 0.40 9.79 3.12
C GLY A 148 0.94 9.78 4.56
N LEU A 149 0.86 10.90 5.26
CA LEU A 149 1.25 11.03 6.67
C LEU A 149 0.31 10.22 7.58
N SER A 150 -1.01 10.27 7.34
CA SER A 150 -2.00 9.48 8.08
C SER A 150 -1.70 7.99 7.97
N SER A 151 -1.48 7.51 6.78
CA SER A 151 -1.13 6.12 6.47
C SER A 151 0.14 5.65 7.20
N LYS A 152 1.19 6.49 7.26
CA LYS A 152 2.41 6.21 8.05
C LYS A 152 2.13 6.14 9.56
N ARG A 153 1.35 7.09 10.08
CA ARG A 153 1.01 7.15 11.51
C ARG A 153 0.26 5.91 11.97
N GLU A 154 -0.68 5.44 11.18
CA GLU A 154 -1.46 4.24 11.49
C GLU A 154 -0.56 3.00 11.65
N ILE A 155 0.32 2.73 10.69
CA ILE A 155 1.26 1.59 10.78
C ILE A 155 2.21 1.74 11.97
N THR A 156 2.72 2.95 12.22
CA THR A 156 3.59 3.21 13.36
C THR A 156 2.86 2.93 14.67
N ARG A 157 1.62 3.40 14.84
CA ARG A 157 0.79 3.12 16.01
C ARG A 157 0.54 1.63 16.21
N THR A 158 0.22 0.91 15.14
CA THR A 158 0.00 -0.54 15.17
C THR A 158 1.26 -1.28 15.61
N ARG A 159 2.42 -0.91 15.07
CA ARG A 159 3.72 -1.49 15.49
C ARG A 159 4.05 -1.20 16.96
N VAL A 160 3.81 0.03 17.43
CA VAL A 160 4.02 0.40 18.84
C VAL A 160 3.10 -0.42 19.74
N ARG A 161 1.81 -0.51 19.41
CA ARG A 161 0.84 -1.33 20.17
C ARG A 161 1.24 -2.80 20.22
N ALA A 162 1.61 -3.38 19.09
CA ALA A 162 2.07 -4.77 19.02
C ALA A 162 3.32 -5.00 19.87
N ARG A 163 4.33 -4.13 19.79
CA ARG A 163 5.54 -4.21 20.60
C ARG A 163 5.24 -4.07 22.09
N SER A 164 4.38 -3.13 22.47
CA SER A 164 3.98 -2.94 23.88
C SER A 164 3.24 -4.17 24.41
N ALA A 165 2.32 -4.73 23.62
CA ALA A 165 1.62 -5.96 24.01
C ALA A 165 2.58 -7.16 24.15
N MET A 166 3.53 -7.30 23.24
CA MET A 166 4.57 -8.35 23.32
C MET A 166 5.46 -8.13 24.56
N ALA A 167 5.87 -6.90 24.84
CA ALA A 167 6.67 -6.58 26.03
C ALA A 167 5.91 -6.92 27.32
N ALA A 168 4.64 -6.53 27.43
CA ALA A 168 3.80 -6.87 28.57
C ALA A 168 3.66 -8.38 28.76
N GLN A 169 3.40 -9.15 27.71
CA GLN A 169 3.32 -10.61 27.78
C GLN A 169 4.65 -11.24 28.23
N THR A 170 5.78 -10.70 27.76
CA THR A 170 7.09 -11.20 28.17
C THR A 170 7.40 -10.87 29.63
N LEU A 171 7.15 -9.62 30.07
CA LEU A 171 7.47 -9.15 31.42
C LEU A 171 6.53 -9.72 32.47
N GLU A 172 5.22 -9.73 32.22
CA GLU A 172 4.20 -10.13 33.19
C GLU A 172 3.97 -11.65 33.20
N GLN A 173 4.00 -12.28 32.06
CA GLN A 173 3.67 -13.70 31.90
C GLN A 173 4.89 -14.60 31.69
N GLY A 174 6.08 -14.02 31.49
CA GLY A 174 7.29 -14.77 31.15
C GLY A 174 7.18 -15.51 29.82
N ARG A 175 6.28 -15.06 28.94
CA ARG A 175 6.00 -15.74 27.67
C ARG A 175 7.06 -15.42 26.63
N TYR A 176 7.61 -16.46 26.00
CA TYR A 176 8.52 -16.31 24.87
C TYR A 176 7.72 -16.13 23.57
N LEU A 177 7.95 -15.02 22.86
CA LEU A 177 7.17 -14.62 21.70
C LEU A 177 7.90 -14.77 20.36
N GLY A 178 9.04 -15.43 20.32
CA GLY A 178 9.80 -15.50 19.09
C GLY A 178 10.54 -16.81 18.87
N GLY A 179 10.63 -17.23 17.64
CA GLY A 179 11.50 -18.21 17.03
C GLY A 179 11.95 -19.43 17.85
N ARG A 180 13.16 -19.90 17.61
CA ARG A 180 13.77 -21.01 18.36
C ARG A 180 14.27 -20.49 19.72
N PRO A 181 13.96 -21.18 20.84
CA PRO A 181 14.48 -20.79 22.16
C PRO A 181 16.01 -20.67 22.15
N PRO A 182 16.58 -19.69 22.88
CA PRO A 182 18.02 -19.56 23.01
C PRO A 182 18.65 -20.82 23.60
N TYR A 183 19.95 -21.00 23.35
CA TYR A 183 20.70 -22.12 23.93
C TYR A 183 20.55 -22.16 25.47
N GLY A 184 20.33 -23.33 26.02
CA GLY A 184 20.12 -23.50 27.46
C GLY A 184 18.68 -23.30 27.95
N TYR A 185 17.75 -22.90 27.05
CA TYR A 185 16.35 -22.72 27.38
C TYR A 185 15.44 -23.71 26.61
N ARG A 186 14.28 -23.98 27.17
CA ARG A 186 13.19 -24.75 26.54
C ARG A 186 11.88 -24.03 26.75
N LEU A 187 10.96 -24.22 25.84
CA LEU A 187 9.57 -23.81 26.05
C LEU A 187 8.90 -24.77 27.00
N GLY A 188 8.29 -24.25 28.06
CA GLY A 188 7.40 -25.01 28.95
C GLY A 188 5.95 -24.85 28.50
N ASP A 189 5.04 -25.42 29.26
CA ASP A 189 3.61 -25.29 29.05
C ASP A 189 3.19 -23.81 29.03
N ALA A 190 2.21 -23.48 28.21
CA ALA A 190 1.75 -22.09 27.96
C ALA A 190 2.81 -21.13 27.36
N GLY A 191 3.85 -21.66 26.69
CA GLY A 191 4.85 -20.85 25.99
C GLY A 191 5.81 -20.10 26.88
N ARG A 192 5.91 -20.41 28.17
CA ARG A 192 6.88 -19.83 29.10
C ARG A 192 8.27 -20.38 28.83
N ILE A 193 9.28 -19.52 28.89
CA ILE A 193 10.68 -19.92 28.78
C ILE A 193 11.17 -20.48 30.12
N ARG A 194 11.79 -21.65 30.09
CA ARG A 194 12.41 -22.30 31.27
C ARG A 194 13.85 -22.66 30.93
N THR A 195 14.75 -22.53 31.92
CA THR A 195 16.11 -23.04 31.78
C THR A 195 16.08 -24.56 31.59
N ARG A 196 16.86 -25.08 30.65
CA ARG A 196 17.15 -26.53 30.61
C ARG A 196 17.91 -26.87 31.90
N ARG A 197 17.33 -27.70 32.74
CA ARG A 197 18.11 -28.30 33.82
C ARG A 197 19.21 -29.15 33.16
N THR A 198 20.44 -28.66 33.19
CA THR A 198 21.61 -29.49 33.00
C THR A 198 21.69 -30.36 34.28
N PRO A 199 21.80 -31.68 34.20
CA PRO A 199 22.11 -32.49 35.36
C PRO A 199 23.56 -32.11 35.78
N ARG A 200 23.69 -31.48 36.95
CA ARG A 200 24.91 -31.17 37.68
C ARG A 200 25.90 -30.13 37.08
N GLY A 201 26.06 -29.07 37.83
CA GLY A 201 27.24 -28.19 37.81
C GLY A 201 26.92 -26.69 37.80
N GLY A 202 27.01 -26.06 38.96
CA GLY A 202 27.31 -24.64 39.08
C GLY A 202 26.15 -23.66 38.99
N GLY A 203 25.71 -23.15 40.15
CA GLY A 203 24.81 -22.00 40.22
C GLY A 203 25.47 -20.75 39.67
N GLY A 204 24.93 -20.25 38.54
CA GLY A 204 25.17 -18.95 38.05
C GLY A 204 23.86 -18.18 38.07
N ARG A 205 23.73 -17.16 38.91
CA ARG A 205 22.68 -16.14 38.82
C ARG A 205 22.89 -15.42 37.50
N ILE A 206 22.00 -15.63 36.57
CA ILE A 206 21.95 -14.81 35.35
C ILE A 206 21.14 -13.57 35.72
N GLY A 207 21.87 -12.48 35.87
CA GLY A 207 21.30 -11.16 36.14
C GLY A 207 20.39 -10.66 35.02
N SER A 208 19.57 -9.72 35.39
CA SER A 208 18.52 -9.01 34.67
C SER A 208 18.98 -8.19 33.44
N SER A 209 19.94 -8.66 32.63
CA SER A 209 20.51 -7.90 31.52
C SER A 209 20.04 -8.33 30.10
N LEU A 210 18.96 -9.09 30.00
CA LEU A 210 18.41 -9.53 28.69
C LEU A 210 17.23 -8.67 28.20
N ILE A 211 17.11 -7.45 28.76
CA ILE A 211 16.13 -6.46 28.26
C ILE A 211 16.91 -5.22 27.83
N ARG A 212 17.34 -5.19 26.59
CA ARG A 212 17.60 -4.00 25.80
C ARG A 212 17.09 -4.19 24.39
#